data_62a725090604eb6ef9442990af972325
#
_entry.id   62a725090604eb6ef9442990af972325
#
_cell.length_a   1.000
_cell.length_b   1.000
_cell.length_c   1.000
_cell.angle_alpha   90.00
_cell.angle_beta   90.00
_cell.angle_gamma   90.00
#
_symmetry.space_group_name_H-M   'P 1'
#
loop_
_entity.id
_entity.type
_entity.pdbx_description
1 polymer ?
#
loop_
_entity_poly.entity_id
_entity_poly.type
_entity_poly.pdbx_seq_one_letter_code
_entity_poly.pdbx_strand_id
1 'polypeptide(L)'
;MLEPLNFDNIPNFADIDPELKKTFDKLGIPLEEQLALSGMAVDAVMDSVSVKTTFKETLSEKGIIFCSISEAIRDYPDLIKKYLGSVVPCTDNYYAALNAAVFSDGSFCYIPRGVRCPMELSTYFRINAAGTGQFERTLIVADEGSYVSYLEGCTAPQRDENQLHAA
;
A
#
# COMPACT_ATOMS: atom_id res chain seq x y z
N MET A 1 15.98 -20.65 -9.23
CA MET A 1 17.09 -19.79 -8.76
C MET A 1 16.57 -18.38 -8.87
N LEU A 2 16.39 -17.69 -7.74
CA LEU A 2 15.95 -16.29 -7.75
C LEU A 2 17.14 -15.45 -8.19
N GLU A 3 16.99 -14.64 -9.24
CA GLU A 3 18.00 -13.64 -9.59
C GLU A 3 18.16 -12.66 -8.42
N PRO A 4 19.40 -12.30 -8.03
CA PRO A 4 19.60 -11.33 -6.99
C PRO A 4 19.00 -9.99 -7.40
N LEU A 5 18.39 -9.28 -6.45
CA LEU A 5 17.89 -7.92 -6.63
C LEU A 5 19.05 -7.05 -7.11
N ASN A 6 18.88 -6.42 -8.24
CA ASN A 6 19.87 -5.50 -8.80
C ASN A 6 19.69 -4.13 -8.13
N PHE A 7 20.60 -3.79 -7.22
CA PHE A 7 20.64 -2.50 -6.52
C PHE A 7 21.35 -1.39 -7.31
N ASP A 8 21.72 -1.63 -8.58
CA ASP A 8 22.43 -0.64 -9.39
C ASP A 8 21.53 0.48 -9.94
N ASN A 9 20.22 0.40 -9.80
CA ASN A 9 19.32 1.49 -10.10
C ASN A 9 19.05 2.31 -8.83
N ILE A 10 19.89 3.30 -8.59
CA ILE A 10 19.58 4.37 -7.65
C ILE A 10 18.38 5.14 -8.21
N PRO A 11 17.23 5.18 -7.52
CA PRO A 11 16.05 5.90 -7.99
C PRO A 11 16.40 7.36 -8.28
N ASN A 12 16.04 7.84 -9.48
CA ASN A 12 16.28 9.23 -9.85
C ASN A 12 14.98 10.02 -9.64
N PHE A 13 15.11 11.27 -9.23
CA PHE A 13 13.99 12.21 -9.05
C PHE A 13 13.08 12.34 -10.27
N ALA A 14 13.64 12.12 -11.47
CA ALA A 14 12.91 12.13 -12.73
C ALA A 14 11.90 10.98 -12.88
N ASP A 15 12.03 9.93 -12.07
CA ASP A 15 11.21 8.72 -12.15
C ASP A 15 9.98 8.76 -11.23
N ILE A 16 9.83 9.83 -10.43
CA ILE A 16 8.64 10.01 -9.59
C ILE A 16 7.52 10.60 -10.46
N ASP A 17 6.33 9.98 -10.39
CA ASP A 17 5.13 10.53 -11.01
C ASP A 17 4.94 12.01 -10.57
N PRO A 18 4.80 12.97 -11.52
CA PRO A 18 4.74 14.40 -11.19
C PRO A 18 3.56 14.79 -10.27
N GLU A 19 2.43 14.08 -10.37
CA GLU A 19 1.29 14.34 -9.51
C GLU A 19 1.51 13.76 -8.10
N LEU A 20 2.17 12.60 -8.01
CA LEU A 20 2.55 12.02 -6.74
C LEU A 20 3.57 12.93 -6.03
N LYS A 21 4.57 13.44 -6.77
CA LYS A 21 5.53 14.40 -6.24
C LYS A 21 4.84 15.65 -5.69
N LYS A 22 3.90 16.23 -6.44
CA LYS A 22 3.13 17.39 -6.01
C LYS A 22 2.33 17.10 -4.73
N THR A 23 1.80 15.89 -4.61
CA THR A 23 1.08 15.44 -3.41
C THR A 23 2.03 15.32 -2.23
N PHE A 24 3.20 14.71 -2.41
CA PHE A 24 4.23 14.57 -1.38
C PHE A 24 4.76 15.93 -0.90
N ASP A 25 5.03 16.85 -1.82
CA ASP A 25 5.46 18.21 -1.49
C ASP A 25 4.38 18.96 -0.68
N LYS A 26 3.11 18.84 -1.08
CA LYS A 26 1.97 19.44 -0.36
C LYS A 26 1.79 18.86 1.05
N LEU A 27 2.09 17.58 1.23
CA LEU A 27 1.96 16.88 2.50
C LEU A 27 3.23 16.97 3.36
N GLY A 28 4.28 17.63 2.86
CA GLY A 28 5.53 17.83 3.59
C GLY A 28 6.32 16.52 3.80
N ILE A 29 6.22 15.57 2.86
CA ILE A 29 6.97 14.31 2.94
C ILE A 29 8.44 14.60 2.63
N PRO A 30 9.39 14.12 3.46
CA PRO A 30 10.81 14.32 3.24
C PRO A 30 11.28 13.79 1.89
N LEU A 31 12.22 14.47 1.28
CA LEU A 31 12.76 14.15 -0.03
C LEU A 31 13.32 12.73 -0.14
N GLU A 32 14.00 12.27 0.92
CA GLU A 32 14.56 10.92 0.99
C GLU A 32 13.48 9.84 0.90
N GLU A 33 12.33 10.06 1.55
CA GLU A 33 11.19 9.17 1.47
C GLU A 33 10.55 9.19 0.07
N GLN A 34 10.46 10.38 -0.55
CA GLN A 34 9.97 10.50 -1.94
C GLN A 34 10.85 9.72 -2.93
N LEU A 35 12.17 9.81 -2.75
CA LEU A 35 13.13 9.09 -3.62
C LEU A 35 13.04 7.57 -3.46
N ALA A 36 12.81 7.07 -2.24
CA ALA A 36 12.66 5.64 -2.00
C ALA A 36 11.45 5.02 -2.73
N LEU A 37 10.46 5.83 -3.08
CA LEU A 37 9.24 5.40 -3.77
C LEU A 37 9.27 5.64 -5.29
N SER A 38 10.38 6.16 -5.82
CA SER A 38 10.50 6.41 -7.26
C SER A 38 10.53 5.11 -8.06
N GLY A 39 9.84 5.09 -9.20
CA GLY A 39 9.76 3.92 -10.08
C GLY A 39 8.81 2.81 -9.62
N MET A 40 8.10 2.98 -8.49
CA MET A 40 7.11 2.05 -7.97
C MET A 40 5.69 2.54 -8.25
N ALA A 41 4.74 1.61 -8.33
CA ALA A 41 3.34 1.97 -8.17
C ALA A 41 3.04 2.13 -6.68
N VAL A 42 2.56 3.30 -6.27
CA VAL A 42 2.38 3.66 -4.87
C VAL A 42 0.92 3.90 -4.55
N ASP A 43 0.45 3.32 -3.45
CA ASP A 43 -0.76 3.71 -2.75
C ASP A 43 -0.38 4.49 -1.48
N ALA A 44 -0.64 5.79 -1.48
CA ALA A 44 -0.29 6.67 -0.37
C ALA A 44 -1.47 6.82 0.59
N VAL A 45 -1.28 6.37 1.82
CA VAL A 45 -2.29 6.39 2.89
C VAL A 45 -1.85 7.36 3.99
N MET A 46 -2.66 8.39 4.22
CA MET A 46 -2.39 9.46 5.18
C MET A 46 -3.51 9.51 6.21
N ASP A 47 -3.14 9.43 7.50
CA ASP A 47 -4.09 9.50 8.61
C ASP A 47 -5.32 8.60 8.36
N SER A 48 -5.08 7.34 7.96
CA SER A 48 -6.07 6.30 7.68
C SER A 48 -6.96 6.52 6.44
N VAL A 49 -6.52 7.32 5.48
CA VAL A 49 -7.23 7.53 4.21
C VAL A 49 -6.27 7.38 3.03
N SER A 50 -6.61 6.54 2.04
CA SER A 50 -5.87 6.51 0.78
C SER A 50 -6.11 7.79 0.01
N VAL A 51 -5.04 8.55 -0.24
CA VAL A 51 -5.11 9.86 -0.92
C VAL A 51 -4.79 9.75 -2.40
N LYS A 52 -3.98 8.79 -2.80
CA LYS A 52 -3.59 8.58 -4.19
C LYS A 52 -3.03 7.18 -4.42
N THR A 53 -3.50 6.51 -5.48
CA THR A 53 -2.87 5.30 -6.04
C THR A 53 -2.39 5.60 -7.46
N THR A 54 -1.12 5.27 -7.76
CA THR A 54 -0.50 5.54 -9.06
C THR A 54 -0.50 4.32 -9.98
N PHE A 55 -0.28 4.52 -11.28
CA PHE A 55 -0.15 3.48 -12.32
C PHE A 55 -1.32 2.49 -12.44
N LYS A 56 -2.51 2.84 -11.95
CA LYS A 56 -3.69 1.96 -11.99
C LYS A 56 -4.03 1.50 -13.40
N GLU A 57 -3.99 2.40 -14.38
CA GLU A 57 -4.29 2.10 -15.78
C GLU A 57 -3.28 1.11 -16.36
N THR A 58 -1.98 1.37 -16.19
CA THR A 58 -0.90 0.50 -16.66
C THR A 58 -0.99 -0.91 -16.07
N LEU A 59 -1.33 -1.02 -14.79
CA LEU A 59 -1.52 -2.31 -14.11
C LEU A 59 -2.78 -3.02 -14.61
N SER A 60 -3.87 -2.27 -14.83
CA SER A 60 -5.15 -2.81 -15.27
C SER A 60 -5.09 -3.44 -16.68
N GLU A 61 -4.21 -2.95 -17.56
CA GLU A 61 -3.93 -3.56 -18.89
C GLU A 61 -3.47 -5.02 -18.79
N LYS A 62 -2.87 -5.41 -17.65
CA LYS A 62 -2.46 -6.78 -17.34
C LYS A 62 -3.46 -7.52 -16.44
N GLY A 63 -4.61 -6.91 -16.17
CA GLY A 63 -5.61 -7.44 -15.25
C GLY A 63 -5.20 -7.35 -13.78
N ILE A 64 -4.13 -6.62 -13.45
CA ILE A 64 -3.70 -6.38 -12.08
C ILE A 64 -4.57 -5.29 -11.47
N ILE A 65 -5.05 -5.54 -10.25
CA ILE A 65 -5.79 -4.54 -9.48
C ILE A 65 -4.85 -4.03 -8.38
N PHE A 66 -4.70 -2.71 -8.30
CA PHE A 66 -4.00 -2.04 -7.20
C PHE A 66 -4.75 -0.77 -6.86
N CYS A 67 -5.37 -0.73 -5.69
CA CYS A 67 -6.22 0.37 -5.26
C CYS A 67 -6.40 0.36 -3.73
N SER A 68 -7.08 1.36 -3.18
CA SER A 68 -7.45 1.34 -1.77
C SER A 68 -8.42 0.20 -1.46
N ILE A 69 -8.43 -0.25 -0.19
CA ILE A 69 -9.38 -1.29 0.26
C ILE A 69 -10.84 -0.78 0.14
N SER A 70 -11.07 0.50 0.39
CA SER A 70 -12.38 1.13 0.26
C SER A 70 -12.90 1.10 -1.18
N GLU A 71 -12.02 1.36 -2.16
CA GLU A 71 -12.34 1.21 -3.57
C GLU A 71 -12.60 -0.26 -3.92
N ALA A 72 -11.76 -1.17 -3.43
CA ALA A 72 -11.93 -2.59 -3.68
C ALA A 72 -13.24 -3.17 -3.11
N ILE A 73 -13.68 -2.70 -1.95
CA ILE A 73 -14.98 -3.10 -1.37
C ILE A 73 -16.13 -2.71 -2.30
N ARG A 74 -16.05 -1.55 -2.95
CA ARG A 74 -17.08 -1.06 -3.87
C ARG A 74 -17.04 -1.76 -5.21
N ASP A 75 -15.85 -1.90 -5.80
CA ASP A 75 -15.68 -2.27 -7.21
C ASP A 75 -15.38 -3.77 -7.40
N TYR A 76 -14.84 -4.45 -6.37
CA TYR A 76 -14.48 -5.86 -6.40
C TYR A 76 -14.99 -6.65 -5.16
N PRO A 77 -16.28 -6.50 -4.79
CA PRO A 77 -16.82 -7.02 -3.53
C PRO A 77 -16.66 -8.54 -3.37
N ASP A 78 -16.68 -9.29 -4.45
CA ASP A 78 -16.56 -10.76 -4.38
C ASP A 78 -15.14 -11.20 -3.99
N LEU A 79 -14.10 -10.52 -4.48
CA LEU A 79 -12.72 -10.77 -4.06
C LEU A 79 -12.54 -10.41 -2.59
N ILE A 80 -13.04 -9.27 -2.16
CA ILE A 80 -12.95 -8.83 -0.77
C ILE A 80 -13.68 -9.80 0.15
N LYS A 81 -14.90 -10.20 -0.14
CA LYS A 81 -15.66 -11.18 0.67
C LYS A 81 -14.96 -12.53 0.77
N LYS A 82 -14.26 -12.94 -0.29
CA LYS A 82 -13.55 -14.24 -0.32
C LYS A 82 -12.28 -14.22 0.51
N TYR A 83 -11.53 -13.15 0.49
CA TYR A 83 -10.14 -13.16 0.97
C TYR A 83 -9.89 -12.30 2.22
N LEU A 84 -10.64 -11.19 2.43
CA LEU A 84 -10.40 -10.32 3.57
C LEU A 84 -10.67 -11.06 4.90
N GLY A 85 -9.65 -11.10 5.75
CA GLY A 85 -9.71 -11.82 7.03
C GLY A 85 -9.55 -13.33 6.93
N SER A 86 -9.26 -13.88 5.74
CA SER A 86 -9.08 -15.33 5.55
C SER A 86 -7.74 -15.86 6.09
N VAL A 87 -6.70 -15.02 6.11
CA VAL A 87 -5.34 -15.38 6.59
C VAL A 87 -5.16 -14.95 8.04
N VAL A 88 -5.49 -13.69 8.36
CA VAL A 88 -5.48 -13.18 9.72
C VAL A 88 -6.92 -12.93 10.16
N PRO A 89 -7.58 -13.89 10.81
CA PRO A 89 -8.95 -13.73 11.27
C PRO A 89 -9.01 -12.79 12.48
N CYS A 90 -10.16 -12.17 12.70
CA CYS A 90 -10.37 -11.28 13.86
C CYS A 90 -10.25 -12.00 15.22
N THR A 91 -10.23 -13.32 15.22
CA THR A 91 -10.06 -14.16 16.41
C THR A 91 -8.61 -14.51 16.72
N ASP A 92 -7.65 -14.08 15.87
CA ASP A 92 -6.24 -14.45 16.03
C ASP A 92 -5.65 -13.90 17.34
N ASN A 93 -5.82 -12.61 17.57
CA ASN A 93 -5.38 -11.95 18.80
C ASN A 93 -6.14 -10.64 19.03
N TYR A 94 -5.88 -9.98 20.18
CA TYR A 94 -6.56 -8.74 20.56
C TYR A 94 -6.36 -7.61 19.52
N TYR A 95 -5.15 -7.45 18.99
CA TYR A 95 -4.85 -6.38 18.03
C TYR A 95 -5.47 -6.68 16.65
N ALA A 96 -5.51 -7.93 16.23
CA ALA A 96 -6.21 -8.35 15.02
C ALA A 96 -7.73 -8.09 15.15
N ALA A 97 -8.33 -8.37 16.32
CA ALA A 97 -9.71 -8.05 16.59
C ALA A 97 -9.98 -6.54 16.57
N LEU A 98 -9.13 -5.75 17.23
CA LEU A 98 -9.23 -4.30 17.24
C LEU A 98 -9.10 -3.72 15.83
N ASN A 99 -8.05 -4.11 15.08
CA ASN A 99 -7.86 -3.64 13.72
C ASN A 99 -9.04 -4.02 12.82
N ALA A 100 -9.54 -5.26 12.91
CA ALA A 100 -10.69 -5.69 12.14
C ALA A 100 -11.98 -4.90 12.44
N ALA A 101 -12.12 -4.38 13.68
CA ALA A 101 -13.29 -3.62 14.10
C ALA A 101 -13.25 -2.14 13.69
N VAL A 102 -12.05 -1.55 13.57
CA VAL A 102 -11.91 -0.09 13.44
C VAL A 102 -11.09 0.36 12.22
N PHE A 103 -10.59 -0.56 11.39
CA PHE A 103 -9.85 -0.15 10.18
C PHE A 103 -10.74 0.72 9.28
N SER A 104 -10.15 1.73 8.70
CA SER A 104 -10.86 2.70 7.85
C SER A 104 -10.50 2.58 6.39
N ASP A 105 -9.27 2.18 6.08
CA ASP A 105 -8.78 1.98 4.71
C ASP A 105 -7.63 0.97 4.71
N GLY A 106 -6.78 1.03 3.70
CA GLY A 106 -5.66 0.15 3.44
C GLY A 106 -5.49 -0.09 1.95
N SER A 107 -4.66 -1.05 1.58
CA SER A 107 -4.37 -1.34 0.18
C SER A 107 -4.87 -2.71 -0.25
N PHE A 108 -5.36 -2.78 -1.47
CA PHE A 108 -5.77 -4.01 -2.15
C PHE A 108 -4.92 -4.23 -3.39
N CYS A 109 -4.36 -5.44 -3.49
CA CYS A 109 -3.60 -5.88 -4.63
C CYS A 109 -4.09 -7.27 -5.09
N TYR A 110 -4.43 -7.41 -6.36
CA TYR A 110 -4.73 -8.70 -6.99
C TYR A 110 -3.88 -8.89 -8.24
N ILE A 111 -3.14 -10.01 -8.27
CA ILE A 111 -2.33 -10.41 -9.42
C ILE A 111 -2.96 -11.66 -10.03
N PRO A 112 -3.43 -11.62 -11.29
CA PRO A 112 -4.05 -12.77 -11.94
C PRO A 112 -3.08 -13.92 -12.14
N ARG A 113 -3.62 -15.12 -12.32
CA ARG A 113 -2.89 -16.36 -12.59
C ARG A 113 -1.86 -16.17 -13.70
N GLY A 114 -0.62 -16.56 -13.42
CA GLY A 114 0.49 -16.55 -14.37
C GLY A 114 0.99 -15.17 -14.78
N VAL A 115 0.46 -14.10 -14.20
CA VAL A 115 0.87 -12.73 -14.51
C VAL A 115 2.06 -12.32 -13.64
N ARG A 116 3.09 -11.75 -14.29
CA ARG A 116 4.19 -11.10 -13.59
C ARG A 116 3.93 -9.59 -13.53
N CYS A 117 3.89 -9.04 -12.33
CA CYS A 117 3.74 -7.60 -12.14
C CYS A 117 4.94 -6.88 -12.79
N PRO A 118 4.70 -5.86 -13.64
CA PRO A 118 5.76 -5.23 -14.41
C PRO A 118 6.64 -4.27 -13.59
N MET A 119 6.20 -3.91 -12.39
CA MET A 119 6.87 -2.98 -11.49
C MET A 119 6.67 -3.39 -10.04
N GLU A 120 7.44 -2.84 -9.15
CA GLU A 120 7.21 -2.99 -7.71
C GLU A 120 5.97 -2.20 -7.28
N LEU A 121 5.21 -2.75 -6.36
CA LEU A 121 4.09 -2.08 -5.73
C LEU A 121 4.49 -1.65 -4.32
N SER A 122 4.02 -0.51 -3.88
CA SER A 122 4.28 -0.04 -2.53
C SER A 122 3.03 0.59 -1.92
N THR A 123 2.80 0.32 -0.64
CA THR A 123 1.92 1.14 0.18
C THR A 123 2.76 1.96 1.14
N TYR A 124 2.53 3.25 1.14
CA TYR A 124 3.20 4.20 2.01
C TYR A 124 2.21 4.76 3.02
N PHE A 125 2.37 4.36 4.27
CA PHE A 125 1.57 4.84 5.39
C PHE A 125 2.27 5.99 6.12
N ARG A 126 1.54 7.07 6.35
CA ARG A 126 2.03 8.18 7.15
C ARG A 126 0.99 8.66 8.15
N ILE A 127 1.37 8.74 9.41
CA ILE A 127 0.56 9.30 10.50
C ILE A 127 1.07 10.71 10.78
N ASN A 128 0.27 11.73 10.49
CA ASN A 128 0.60 13.13 10.80
C ASN A 128 -0.16 13.65 12.02
N ALA A 129 -1.35 13.13 12.27
CA ALA A 129 -2.20 13.58 13.37
C ALA A 129 -1.64 13.12 14.73
N ALA A 130 -1.72 14.01 15.72
CA ALA A 130 -1.30 13.77 17.09
C ALA A 130 -2.39 13.07 17.90
N GLY A 131 -2.01 12.17 18.82
CA GLY A 131 -2.95 11.51 19.74
C GLY A 131 -3.98 10.61 19.03
N THR A 132 -3.64 10.08 17.86
CA THR A 132 -4.53 9.25 17.03
C THR A 132 -3.99 7.85 16.80
N GLY A 133 -4.89 6.93 16.49
CA GLY A 133 -4.55 5.62 15.92
C GLY A 133 -4.80 5.58 14.41
N GLN A 134 -3.94 4.90 13.68
CA GLN A 134 -4.11 4.58 12.28
C GLN A 134 -4.25 3.07 12.14
N PHE A 135 -5.37 2.63 11.58
CA PHE A 135 -5.74 1.23 11.46
C PHE A 135 -6.08 0.94 10.00
N GLU A 136 -5.26 0.12 9.36
CA GLU A 136 -5.43 -0.28 7.97
C GLU A 136 -5.41 -1.80 7.83
N ARG A 137 -5.91 -2.26 6.68
CA ARG A 137 -5.77 -3.65 6.27
C ARG A 137 -5.25 -3.73 4.86
N THR A 138 -4.08 -4.31 4.69
CA THR A 138 -3.50 -4.63 3.39
C THR A 138 -3.92 -6.05 2.99
N LEU A 139 -4.49 -6.18 1.80
CA LEU A 139 -4.88 -7.47 1.22
C LEU A 139 -4.15 -7.69 -0.10
N ILE A 140 -3.23 -8.64 -0.13
CA ILE A 140 -2.51 -9.05 -1.33
C ILE A 140 -2.98 -10.45 -1.74
N VAL A 141 -3.49 -10.56 -2.95
CA VAL A 141 -3.93 -11.83 -3.55
C VAL A 141 -3.08 -12.10 -4.78
N ALA A 142 -2.12 -13.01 -4.65
CA ALA A 142 -1.30 -13.51 -5.76
C ALA A 142 -1.84 -14.87 -6.21
N ASP A 143 -2.46 -14.94 -7.40
CA ASP A 143 -3.03 -16.18 -7.92
C ASP A 143 -1.91 -17.12 -8.42
N GLU A 144 -2.24 -18.35 -8.72
CA GLU A 144 -1.29 -19.41 -9.04
C GLU A 144 -0.32 -19.02 -10.17
N GLY A 145 0.99 -19.17 -9.92
CA GLY A 145 2.05 -18.86 -10.89
C GLY A 145 2.25 -17.36 -11.16
N SER A 146 1.61 -16.48 -10.39
CA SER A 146 1.83 -15.03 -10.49
C SER A 146 3.08 -14.60 -9.73
N TYR A 147 3.54 -13.37 -10.00
CA TYR A 147 4.67 -12.76 -9.32
C TYR A 147 4.41 -11.28 -9.02
N VAL A 148 4.71 -10.87 -7.81
CA VAL A 148 4.68 -9.47 -7.38
C VAL A 148 5.78 -9.21 -6.35
N SER A 149 6.41 -8.04 -6.42
CA SER A 149 7.23 -7.46 -5.36
C SER A 149 6.43 -6.36 -4.69
N TYR A 150 6.33 -6.40 -3.38
CA TYR A 150 5.52 -5.46 -2.61
C TYR A 150 6.32 -4.94 -1.42
N LEU A 151 6.36 -3.61 -1.30
CA LEU A 151 6.99 -2.90 -0.21
C LEU A 151 5.93 -2.16 0.61
N GLU A 152 5.96 -2.33 1.91
CA GLU A 152 5.15 -1.55 2.83
C GLU A 152 6.04 -0.68 3.70
N GLY A 153 5.78 0.61 3.73
CA GLY A 153 6.51 1.59 4.52
C GLY A 153 5.58 2.37 5.44
N CYS A 154 5.96 2.51 6.70
CA CYS A 154 5.24 3.34 7.67
C CYS A 154 6.18 4.39 8.24
N THR A 155 5.75 5.64 8.22
CA THR A 155 6.47 6.76 8.82
C THR A 155 5.56 7.62 9.68
N ALA A 156 6.17 8.21 10.73
CA ALA A 156 5.51 9.17 11.60
C ALA A 156 6.50 10.28 11.99
N PRO A 157 6.05 11.53 12.16
CA PRO A 157 6.90 12.56 12.74
C PRO A 157 7.29 12.16 14.18
N GLN A 158 8.52 12.47 14.58
CA GLN A 158 8.94 12.30 15.98
C GLN A 158 8.23 13.36 16.85
N ARG A 159 7.34 12.89 17.71
CA ARG A 159 6.61 13.73 18.68
C ARG A 159 6.52 13.01 20.01
N ASP A 160 6.49 13.78 21.12
CA ASP A 160 6.20 13.28 22.48
C ASP A 160 4.68 13.03 22.68
N GLU A 161 4.03 12.41 21.70
CA GLU A 161 2.59 12.16 21.70
C GLU A 161 2.32 10.72 21.31
N ASN A 162 1.28 10.13 21.92
CA ASN A 162 0.91 8.76 21.65
C ASN A 162 0.39 8.63 20.20
N GLN A 163 1.02 7.76 19.43
CA GLN A 163 0.57 7.32 18.12
C GLN A 163 0.53 5.81 18.09
N LEU A 164 -0.52 5.23 17.53
CA LEU A 164 -0.67 3.79 17.32
C LEU A 164 -0.90 3.53 15.85
N HIS A 165 -0.12 2.62 15.29
CA HIS A 165 -0.33 2.10 13.94
C HIS A 165 -0.53 0.60 13.98
N ALA A 166 -1.53 0.10 13.24
CA ALA A 166 -1.76 -1.31 13.00
C ALA A 166 -2.23 -1.52 11.55
N ALA A 167 -1.49 -2.34 10.79
CA ALA A 167 -1.77 -2.72 9.42
C ALA A 167 -1.87 -4.24 9.27
#